data_85a9d23f73af151f2282d545b820b9da
#
_entry.id   85a9d23f73af151f2282d545b820b9da
#
_cell.length_a   1.000
_cell.length_b   1.000
_cell.length_c   1.000
_cell.angle_alpha   90.00
_cell.angle_beta   90.00
_cell.angle_gamma   90.00
#
_symmetry.space_group_name_H-M   'P 1'
#
loop_
_entity.id
_entity.type
_entity.pdbx_description
1 polymer ?
#
loop_
_entity_poly.entity_id
_entity_poly.type
_entity_poly.pdbx_seq_one_letter_code
_entity_poly.pdbx_strand_id
1 'polypeptide(L)'
;MKVLIATPLYPPQIGGPAKYAQALSEWLPNVGHEAPVLSYGWVERHLPSGVRHLWYFLRLLPQVFGVDAVFALDTWSVGLPALIAAKLARKKFLVRVGGDFLWEQYVERTGEMVKLSEFYKKPHKFTRKEKFIFAGTKFLARRADILLFNSSWQIGLWQEPYALTLAHCRVLENYYPRERAISKALGRVFVSAGREIRLKNTATLRRAFAEVKKRHPDIVLDTTVLPQREHHERIQDAYAVIISSLSDINPNGAIEAIGLGKPFIVPQDSGVYERLKGVGLFVDTTDARALERAIEELLDKEEYRRHVAAIVRFSYAHSWEEIAREIAIAVKEI
;
A
#
# COMPACT_ATOMS: atom_id res chain seq x y z
N MET A 1 -7.06 -12.18 -23.43
CA MET A 1 -5.85 -11.32 -23.58
C MET A 1 -4.79 -11.83 -22.63
N LYS A 2 -3.55 -11.56 -22.98
CA LYS A 2 -2.38 -11.96 -22.18
C LYS A 2 -1.75 -10.69 -21.58
N VAL A 3 -1.78 -10.57 -20.23
CA VAL A 3 -1.31 -9.40 -19.48
C VAL A 3 -0.09 -9.78 -18.66
N LEU A 4 1.08 -9.27 -19.03
CA LEU A 4 2.32 -9.53 -18.28
C LEU A 4 2.37 -8.67 -17.01
N ILE A 5 2.38 -9.32 -15.86
CA ILE A 5 2.52 -8.66 -14.57
C ILE A 5 3.99 -8.44 -14.25
N ALA A 6 4.43 -7.18 -14.20
CA ALA A 6 5.78 -6.78 -13.82
C ALA A 6 5.79 -6.36 -12.35
N THR A 7 6.55 -7.05 -11.50
CA THR A 7 6.59 -6.79 -10.06
C THR A 7 8.00 -6.92 -9.48
N PRO A 8 8.37 -6.10 -8.46
CA PRO A 8 9.66 -6.29 -7.79
C PRO A 8 9.67 -7.48 -6.84
N LEU A 9 8.49 -7.92 -6.36
CA LEU A 9 8.34 -8.97 -5.36
C LEU A 9 7.27 -9.98 -5.80
N TYR A 10 7.56 -11.27 -5.59
CA TYR A 10 6.62 -12.38 -5.77
C TYR A 10 6.90 -13.48 -4.75
N PRO A 11 5.93 -14.27 -4.28
CA PRO A 11 6.21 -15.35 -3.33
C PRO A 11 7.38 -16.24 -3.77
N PRO A 12 8.22 -16.71 -2.80
CA PRO A 12 8.03 -16.67 -1.34
C PRO A 12 8.39 -15.36 -0.64
N GLN A 13 8.64 -14.26 -1.37
CA GLN A 13 8.94 -12.97 -0.78
C GLN A 13 7.71 -12.36 -0.11
N ILE A 14 7.93 -11.73 1.04
CA ILE A 14 6.87 -11.14 1.85
C ILE A 14 6.71 -9.66 1.47
N GLY A 15 5.45 -9.22 1.30
CA GLY A 15 5.12 -7.82 1.06
C GLY A 15 3.80 -7.63 0.31
N GLY A 16 3.21 -6.45 0.42
CA GLY A 16 1.96 -6.09 -0.27
C GLY A 16 2.01 -6.33 -1.79
N PRO A 17 3.07 -5.89 -2.51
CA PRO A 17 3.21 -6.15 -3.95
C PRO A 17 3.28 -7.63 -4.30
N ALA A 18 3.90 -8.48 -3.45
CA ALA A 18 3.98 -9.92 -3.70
C ALA A 18 2.60 -10.59 -3.62
N LYS A 19 1.82 -10.27 -2.56
CA LYS A 19 0.43 -10.74 -2.40
C LYS A 19 -0.45 -10.29 -3.57
N TYR A 20 -0.31 -9.03 -3.96
CA TYR A 20 -1.11 -8.45 -5.04
C TYR A 20 -0.80 -9.12 -6.38
N ALA A 21 0.48 -9.33 -6.68
CA ALA A 21 0.92 -10.02 -7.91
C ALA A 21 0.43 -11.47 -7.94
N GLN A 22 0.52 -12.19 -6.82
CA GLN A 22 0.03 -13.55 -6.69
C GLN A 22 -1.48 -13.61 -6.93
N ALA A 23 -2.25 -12.81 -6.22
CA ALA A 23 -3.70 -12.77 -6.39
C ALA A 23 -4.10 -12.47 -7.84
N LEU A 24 -3.45 -11.51 -8.50
CA LEU A 24 -3.73 -11.23 -9.91
C LEU A 24 -3.39 -12.40 -10.82
N SER A 25 -2.28 -13.11 -10.58
CA SER A 25 -1.91 -14.28 -11.39
C SER A 25 -2.90 -15.44 -11.24
N GLU A 26 -3.62 -15.51 -10.12
CA GLU A 26 -4.65 -16.51 -9.84
C GLU A 26 -6.04 -16.08 -10.39
N TRP A 27 -6.40 -14.80 -10.27
CA TRP A 27 -7.74 -14.32 -10.57
C TRP A 27 -7.95 -13.80 -12.00
N LEU A 28 -6.92 -13.27 -12.66
CA LEU A 28 -7.05 -12.89 -14.08
C LEU A 28 -7.41 -14.08 -14.99
N PRO A 29 -6.86 -15.30 -14.80
CA PRO A 29 -7.31 -16.46 -15.52
C PRO A 29 -8.79 -16.79 -15.33
N ASN A 30 -9.34 -16.59 -14.13
CA ASN A 30 -10.75 -16.83 -13.82
C ASN A 30 -11.71 -15.88 -14.58
N VAL A 31 -11.20 -14.74 -15.04
CA VAL A 31 -11.95 -13.79 -15.87
C VAL A 31 -11.54 -13.83 -17.36
N GLY A 32 -10.88 -14.92 -17.78
CA GLY A 32 -10.59 -15.21 -19.18
C GLY A 32 -9.32 -14.54 -19.72
N HIS A 33 -8.32 -14.25 -18.87
CA HIS A 33 -7.07 -13.62 -19.27
C HIS A 33 -5.84 -14.38 -18.78
N GLU A 34 -4.82 -14.55 -19.61
CA GLU A 34 -3.52 -15.05 -19.16
C GLU A 34 -2.75 -13.96 -18.40
N ALA A 35 -2.12 -14.34 -17.30
CA ALA A 35 -1.40 -13.41 -16.41
C ALA A 35 0.00 -13.92 -16.05
N PRO A 36 0.94 -14.03 -17.01
CA PRO A 36 2.32 -14.37 -16.68
C PRO A 36 2.94 -13.31 -15.79
N VAL A 37 3.79 -13.74 -14.84
CA VAL A 37 4.45 -12.86 -13.89
C VAL A 37 5.95 -12.82 -14.14
N LEU A 38 6.52 -11.63 -14.24
CA LEU A 38 7.96 -11.42 -14.20
C LEU A 38 8.33 -10.61 -12.95
N SER A 39 8.99 -11.27 -12.02
CA SER A 39 9.50 -10.64 -10.80
C SER A 39 11.04 -10.52 -10.84
N TYR A 40 11.59 -9.73 -9.89
CA TYR A 40 13.02 -9.75 -9.63
C TYR A 40 13.48 -11.16 -9.26
N GLY A 41 14.50 -11.63 -9.95
CA GLY A 41 15.19 -12.88 -9.65
C GLY A 41 16.34 -12.68 -8.65
N TRP A 42 17.16 -13.71 -8.50
CA TRP A 42 18.35 -13.66 -7.66
C TRP A 42 19.34 -12.58 -8.13
N VAL A 43 19.54 -12.43 -9.44
CA VAL A 43 20.50 -11.48 -10.01
C VAL A 43 20.13 -10.04 -9.66
N GLU A 44 18.88 -9.63 -9.92
CA GLU A 44 18.44 -8.25 -9.65
C GLU A 44 18.58 -7.84 -8.18
N ARG A 45 18.47 -8.79 -7.27
CA ARG A 45 18.60 -8.51 -5.83
C ARG A 45 20.01 -8.16 -5.40
N HIS A 46 21.02 -8.67 -6.12
CA HIS A 46 22.43 -8.46 -5.82
C HIS A 46 23.07 -7.33 -6.64
N LEU A 47 22.39 -6.83 -7.67
CA LEU A 47 22.88 -5.75 -8.50
C LEU A 47 22.62 -4.36 -7.89
N PRO A 48 23.53 -3.39 -8.09
CA PRO A 48 23.29 -1.98 -7.79
C PRO A 48 22.05 -1.44 -8.51
N SER A 49 21.38 -0.45 -7.93
CA SER A 49 20.06 0.06 -8.36
C SER A 49 19.96 0.32 -9.89
N GLY A 50 20.91 1.07 -10.49
CA GLY A 50 20.86 1.37 -11.93
C GLY A 50 21.02 0.13 -12.81
N VAL A 51 22.00 -0.72 -12.49
CA VAL A 51 22.29 -1.96 -13.24
C VAL A 51 21.13 -2.94 -13.12
N ARG A 52 20.50 -3.02 -11.96
CA ARG A 52 19.30 -3.84 -11.70
C ARG A 52 18.16 -3.50 -12.66
N HIS A 53 17.88 -2.23 -12.88
CA HIS A 53 16.80 -1.80 -13.77
C HIS A 53 17.10 -2.15 -15.24
N LEU A 54 18.36 -1.99 -15.65
CA LEU A 54 18.78 -2.39 -16.99
C LEU A 54 18.69 -3.91 -17.20
N TRP A 55 19.16 -4.69 -16.22
CA TRP A 55 19.05 -6.15 -16.28
C TRP A 55 17.60 -6.62 -16.36
N TYR A 56 16.74 -6.05 -15.52
CA TYR A 56 15.30 -6.35 -15.54
C TYR A 56 14.67 -6.00 -16.90
N PHE A 57 15.02 -4.84 -17.46
CA PHE A 57 14.58 -4.45 -18.81
C PHE A 57 14.97 -5.48 -19.87
N LEU A 58 16.21 -5.96 -19.87
CA LEU A 58 16.69 -6.96 -20.81
C LEU A 58 15.97 -8.31 -20.70
N ARG A 59 15.59 -8.70 -19.48
CA ARG A 59 14.78 -9.90 -19.22
C ARG A 59 13.32 -9.73 -19.63
N LEU A 60 12.80 -8.53 -19.48
CA LEU A 60 11.40 -8.21 -19.77
C LEU A 60 11.15 -8.08 -21.27
N LEU A 61 12.06 -7.44 -22.00
CA LEU A 61 11.90 -7.08 -23.41
C LEU A 61 11.47 -8.24 -24.30
N PRO A 62 12.09 -9.44 -24.28
CA PRO A 62 11.64 -10.55 -25.10
C PRO A 62 10.24 -11.04 -24.75
N GLN A 63 9.82 -10.93 -23.48
CA GLN A 63 8.51 -11.40 -23.03
C GLN A 63 7.37 -10.47 -23.46
N VAL A 64 7.66 -9.18 -23.60
CA VAL A 64 6.65 -8.17 -23.99
C VAL A 64 6.10 -8.41 -25.39
N PHE A 65 6.87 -8.98 -26.30
CA PHE A 65 6.39 -9.28 -27.66
C PHE A 65 5.26 -10.32 -27.68
N GLY A 66 5.26 -11.25 -26.73
CA GLY A 66 4.27 -12.34 -26.62
C GLY A 66 3.01 -11.99 -25.81
N VAL A 67 2.77 -10.72 -25.46
CA VAL A 67 1.63 -10.31 -24.63
C VAL A 67 0.85 -9.16 -25.28
N ASP A 68 -0.38 -8.91 -24.81
CA ASP A 68 -1.22 -7.82 -25.26
C ASP A 68 -0.96 -6.53 -24.49
N ALA A 69 -0.68 -6.67 -23.19
CA ALA A 69 -0.41 -5.55 -22.29
C ALA A 69 0.62 -5.90 -21.23
N VAL A 70 1.27 -4.86 -20.68
CA VAL A 70 2.16 -4.95 -19.53
C VAL A 70 1.54 -4.18 -18.38
N PHE A 71 1.39 -4.82 -17.22
CA PHE A 71 0.90 -4.22 -15.99
C PHE A 71 2.00 -4.20 -14.93
N ALA A 72 2.54 -3.02 -14.64
CA ALA A 72 3.57 -2.84 -13.64
C ALA A 72 2.96 -2.52 -12.27
N LEU A 73 3.48 -3.14 -11.21
CA LEU A 73 2.97 -2.98 -9.83
C LEU A 73 3.72 -1.92 -8.99
N ASP A 74 4.65 -1.21 -9.61
CA ASP A 74 5.25 0.01 -9.06
C ASP A 74 5.64 0.99 -10.18
N THR A 75 5.97 2.21 -9.79
CA THR A 75 6.30 3.28 -10.75
C THR A 75 7.79 3.41 -11.02
N TRP A 76 8.65 2.79 -10.22
CA TRP A 76 10.09 3.02 -10.29
C TRP A 76 10.88 1.74 -10.55
N SER A 77 10.81 0.75 -9.66
CA SER A 77 11.70 -0.41 -9.68
C SER A 77 11.52 -1.25 -10.95
N VAL A 78 10.27 -1.58 -11.27
CA VAL A 78 9.88 -2.33 -12.46
C VAL A 78 9.10 -1.46 -13.45
N GLY A 79 8.42 -0.42 -12.97
CA GLY A 79 7.53 0.41 -13.78
C GLY A 79 8.25 1.12 -14.92
N LEU A 80 9.36 1.80 -14.63
CA LEU A 80 10.11 2.54 -15.66
C LEU A 80 10.74 1.60 -16.71
N PRO A 81 11.44 0.51 -16.35
CA PRO A 81 11.89 -0.49 -17.32
C PRO A 81 10.74 -1.10 -18.15
N ALA A 82 9.61 -1.40 -17.50
CA ALA A 82 8.46 -2.01 -18.14
C ALA A 82 7.76 -1.05 -19.13
N LEU A 83 7.64 0.24 -18.78
CA LEU A 83 7.16 1.26 -19.71
C LEU A 83 8.01 1.31 -20.97
N ILE A 84 9.34 1.39 -20.82
CA ILE A 84 10.26 1.50 -21.95
C ILE A 84 10.11 0.26 -22.85
N ALA A 85 10.11 -0.95 -22.28
CA ALA A 85 9.96 -2.20 -23.03
C ALA A 85 8.58 -2.26 -23.75
N ALA A 86 7.50 -1.91 -23.07
CA ALA A 86 6.15 -1.90 -23.64
C ALA A 86 6.05 -0.91 -24.82
N LYS A 87 6.57 0.31 -24.69
CA LYS A 87 6.53 1.31 -25.76
C LYS A 87 7.41 0.93 -26.95
N LEU A 88 8.58 0.32 -26.73
CA LEU A 88 9.41 -0.23 -27.81
C LEU A 88 8.70 -1.34 -28.58
N ALA A 89 7.99 -2.22 -27.88
CA ALA A 89 7.22 -3.30 -28.48
C ALA A 89 5.80 -2.86 -28.94
N ARG A 90 5.45 -1.58 -28.82
CA ARG A 90 4.10 -1.02 -29.15
C ARG A 90 2.98 -1.76 -28.41
N LYS A 91 3.20 -2.10 -27.15
CA LYS A 91 2.23 -2.75 -26.28
C LYS A 91 1.57 -1.75 -25.33
N LYS A 92 0.36 -2.05 -24.91
CA LYS A 92 -0.37 -1.30 -23.88
C LYS A 92 0.37 -1.35 -22.55
N PHE A 93 0.44 -0.26 -21.83
CA PHE A 93 1.13 -0.17 -20.54
C PHE A 93 0.24 0.42 -19.46
N LEU A 94 -0.02 -0.39 -18.45
CA LEU A 94 -0.72 0.00 -17.23
C LEU A 94 0.26 0.01 -16.07
N VAL A 95 0.06 0.90 -15.13
CA VAL A 95 0.85 0.92 -13.90
C VAL A 95 -0.01 1.16 -12.68
N ARG A 96 0.23 0.36 -11.65
CA ARG A 96 -0.35 0.57 -10.33
C ARG A 96 0.51 1.53 -9.52
N VAL A 97 -0.10 2.62 -9.07
CA VAL A 97 0.54 3.59 -8.17
C VAL A 97 0.24 3.20 -6.73
N GLY A 98 0.98 2.21 -6.23
CA GLY A 98 0.73 1.61 -4.90
C GLY A 98 1.34 2.38 -3.73
N GLY A 99 2.29 3.30 -4.00
CA GLY A 99 3.01 4.09 -3.00
C GLY A 99 3.56 5.37 -3.62
N ASP A 100 4.27 6.16 -2.84
CA ASP A 100 5.04 7.31 -3.31
C ASP A 100 6.52 7.13 -2.99
N PHE A 101 7.24 6.56 -3.93
CA PHE A 101 8.64 6.17 -3.73
C PHE A 101 9.56 7.38 -3.46
N LEU A 102 9.26 8.54 -4.05
CA LEU A 102 10.06 9.75 -3.82
C LEU A 102 9.91 10.24 -2.39
N TRP A 103 8.68 10.36 -1.90
CA TRP A 103 8.40 10.73 -0.52
C TRP A 103 9.00 9.74 0.48
N GLU A 104 8.83 8.44 0.23
CA GLU A 104 9.43 7.39 1.06
C GLU A 104 10.94 7.53 1.17
N GLN A 105 11.64 7.69 0.03
CA GLN A 105 13.10 7.86 0.03
C GLN A 105 13.53 9.16 0.72
N TYR A 106 12.77 10.23 0.56
CA TYR A 106 13.06 11.50 1.21
C TYR A 106 12.95 11.42 2.73
N VAL A 107 11.85 10.88 3.24
CA VAL A 107 11.62 10.70 4.69
C VAL A 107 12.67 9.76 5.30
N GLU A 108 12.96 8.65 4.66
CA GLU A 108 13.99 7.71 5.15
C GLU A 108 15.38 8.35 5.22
N ARG A 109 15.73 9.18 4.26
CA ARG A 109 17.03 9.87 4.23
C ARG A 109 17.11 11.01 5.23
N THR A 110 16.09 11.87 5.31
CA THR A 110 16.13 13.09 6.12
C THR A 110 15.70 12.89 7.56
N GLY A 111 14.77 11.96 7.79
CA GLY A 111 14.08 11.82 9.06
C GLY A 111 13.01 12.88 9.31
N GLU A 112 12.71 13.74 8.32
CA GLU A 112 11.63 14.70 8.43
C GLU A 112 10.28 13.98 8.52
N MET A 113 9.46 14.35 9.51
CA MET A 113 8.13 13.77 9.71
C MET A 113 7.10 14.53 8.86
N VAL A 114 7.33 14.60 7.55
CA VAL A 114 6.43 15.27 6.61
C VAL A 114 5.36 14.29 6.10
N LYS A 115 4.09 14.68 6.23
CA LYS A 115 2.96 13.90 5.68
C LYS A 115 2.95 13.96 4.16
N LEU A 116 2.45 12.91 3.51
CA LEU A 116 2.40 12.84 2.05
C LEU A 116 1.53 13.97 1.45
N SER A 117 0.42 14.31 2.10
CA SER A 117 -0.46 15.41 1.67
C SER A 117 0.20 16.80 1.73
N GLU A 118 1.29 16.94 2.47
CA GLU A 118 2.05 18.19 2.59
C GLU A 118 3.35 18.18 1.78
N PHE A 119 3.82 17.00 1.41
CA PHE A 119 5.12 16.83 0.78
C PHE A 119 5.30 17.66 -0.49
N TYR A 120 4.32 17.63 -1.39
CA TYR A 120 4.40 18.38 -2.65
C TYR A 120 4.01 19.86 -2.54
N LYS A 121 3.52 20.30 -1.39
CA LYS A 121 3.14 21.72 -1.16
C LYS A 121 4.32 22.61 -0.78
N LYS A 122 5.45 22.01 -0.39
CA LYS A 122 6.64 22.74 0.08
C LYS A 122 7.85 22.36 -0.78
N PRO A 123 8.78 23.29 -1.02
CA PRO A 123 10.03 22.97 -1.71
C PRO A 123 10.90 22.08 -0.80
N HIS A 124 11.48 21.04 -1.39
CA HIS A 124 12.42 20.15 -0.71
C HIS A 124 13.80 20.15 -1.38
N LYS A 125 14.85 19.99 -0.56
CA LYS A 125 16.22 19.82 -1.06
C LYS A 125 16.44 18.37 -1.51
N PHE A 126 16.12 18.09 -2.76
CA PHE A 126 16.34 16.79 -3.37
C PHE A 126 17.81 16.55 -3.72
N THR A 127 18.29 15.34 -3.43
CA THR A 127 19.55 14.81 -3.95
C THR A 127 19.46 14.58 -5.47
N ARG A 128 20.60 14.35 -6.12
CA ARG A 128 20.63 13.98 -7.56
C ARG A 128 19.80 12.73 -7.84
N LYS A 129 19.86 11.73 -6.93
CA LYS A 129 19.06 10.49 -7.04
C LYS A 129 17.57 10.78 -6.96
N GLU A 130 17.12 11.59 -5.99
CA GLU A 130 15.70 11.94 -5.82
C GLU A 130 15.16 12.76 -6.99
N LYS A 131 15.97 13.71 -7.52
CA LYS A 131 15.61 14.43 -8.76
C LYS A 131 15.44 13.49 -9.94
N PHE A 132 16.27 12.47 -10.06
CA PHE A 132 16.18 11.46 -11.11
C PHE A 132 14.94 10.57 -10.93
N ILE A 133 14.62 10.17 -9.69
CA ILE A 133 13.40 9.44 -9.35
C ILE A 133 12.16 10.27 -9.73
N PHE A 134 12.13 11.55 -9.32
CA PHE A 134 11.03 12.44 -9.66
C PHE A 134 10.83 12.59 -11.17
N ALA A 135 11.91 12.87 -11.90
CA ALA A 135 11.86 13.02 -13.36
C ALA A 135 11.41 11.72 -14.06
N GLY A 136 11.93 10.56 -13.63
CA GLY A 136 11.55 9.26 -14.18
C GLY A 136 10.11 8.89 -13.89
N THR A 137 9.62 9.14 -12.67
CA THR A 137 8.21 8.94 -12.30
C THR A 137 7.30 9.87 -13.10
N LYS A 138 7.68 11.15 -13.27
CA LYS A 138 6.95 12.11 -14.11
C LYS A 138 6.90 11.69 -15.57
N PHE A 139 8.02 11.19 -16.10
CA PHE A 139 8.08 10.64 -17.46
C PHE A 139 7.14 9.44 -17.60
N LEU A 140 7.18 8.50 -16.64
CA LEU A 140 6.28 7.33 -16.64
C LEU A 140 4.82 7.76 -16.58
N ALA A 141 4.47 8.66 -15.65
CA ALA A 141 3.09 9.11 -15.46
C ALA A 141 2.49 9.77 -16.71
N ARG A 142 3.33 10.46 -17.50
CA ARG A 142 2.91 11.10 -18.78
C ARG A 142 2.86 10.16 -19.96
N ARG A 143 3.45 8.99 -19.88
CA ARG A 143 3.59 8.03 -21.00
C ARG A 143 2.84 6.73 -20.80
N ALA A 144 2.40 6.44 -19.57
CA ALA A 144 1.52 5.32 -19.29
C ALA A 144 0.19 5.50 -20.00
N ASP A 145 -0.38 4.43 -20.52
CA ASP A 145 -1.71 4.47 -21.13
C ASP A 145 -2.78 4.56 -20.03
N ILE A 146 -2.59 3.86 -18.91
CA ILE A 146 -3.43 4.00 -17.70
C ILE A 146 -2.58 3.97 -16.43
N LEU A 147 -2.92 4.89 -15.51
CA LEU A 147 -2.43 4.92 -14.14
C LEU A 147 -3.56 4.47 -13.20
N LEU A 148 -3.32 3.41 -12.45
CA LEU A 148 -4.26 2.84 -11.50
C LEU A 148 -3.86 3.25 -10.08
N PHE A 149 -4.64 4.12 -9.46
CA PHE A 149 -4.44 4.64 -8.10
C PHE A 149 -5.35 3.93 -7.11
N ASN A 150 -4.93 3.84 -5.86
CA ASN A 150 -5.76 3.22 -4.81
C ASN A 150 -6.95 4.09 -4.38
N SER A 151 -6.87 5.40 -4.60
CA SER A 151 -7.94 6.35 -4.22
C SER A 151 -7.86 7.64 -5.03
N SER A 152 -8.96 8.38 -5.07
CA SER A 152 -9.02 9.74 -5.64
C SER A 152 -8.13 10.72 -4.86
N TRP A 153 -7.97 10.54 -3.54
CA TRP A 153 -7.05 11.32 -2.72
C TRP A 153 -5.63 11.26 -3.28
N GLN A 154 -5.15 10.07 -3.64
CA GLN A 154 -3.81 9.90 -4.19
C GLN A 154 -3.67 10.54 -5.59
N ILE A 155 -4.71 10.47 -6.43
CA ILE A 155 -4.75 11.19 -7.72
C ILE A 155 -4.57 12.69 -7.49
N GLY A 156 -5.30 13.28 -6.53
CA GLY A 156 -5.21 14.69 -6.19
C GLY A 156 -3.80 15.12 -5.74
N LEU A 157 -3.10 14.29 -4.98
CA LEU A 157 -1.73 14.56 -4.55
C LEU A 157 -0.72 14.57 -5.70
N TRP A 158 -0.94 13.74 -6.71
CA TRP A 158 -0.03 13.57 -7.84
C TRP A 158 -0.35 14.49 -9.03
N GLN A 159 -1.56 15.05 -9.09
CA GLN A 159 -2.05 15.78 -10.26
C GLN A 159 -1.12 16.90 -10.70
N GLU A 160 -0.76 17.81 -9.80
CA GLU A 160 0.08 18.96 -10.11
C GLU A 160 1.57 18.57 -10.26
N PRO A 161 2.24 17.93 -9.26
CA PRO A 161 3.68 17.69 -9.33
C PRO A 161 4.08 16.81 -10.52
N TYR A 162 3.26 15.81 -10.84
CA TYR A 162 3.56 14.90 -11.95
C TYR A 162 2.87 15.32 -13.27
N ALA A 163 2.09 16.40 -13.28
CA ALA A 163 1.33 16.89 -14.42
C ALA A 163 0.47 15.77 -15.04
N LEU A 164 -0.40 15.17 -14.22
CA LEU A 164 -1.23 14.05 -14.65
C LEU A 164 -2.30 14.48 -15.67
N THR A 165 -2.49 13.66 -16.69
CA THR A 165 -3.67 13.73 -17.56
C THR A 165 -4.77 12.87 -16.94
N LEU A 166 -5.79 13.49 -16.34
CA LEU A 166 -6.83 12.79 -15.58
C LEU A 166 -7.58 11.72 -16.40
N ALA A 167 -7.69 11.90 -17.72
CA ALA A 167 -8.26 10.89 -18.61
C ALA A 167 -7.55 9.55 -18.59
N HIS A 168 -6.26 9.53 -18.22
CA HIS A 168 -5.46 8.30 -18.07
C HIS A 168 -5.45 7.76 -16.64
N CYS A 169 -6.10 8.44 -15.68
CA CYS A 169 -6.14 8.02 -14.29
C CYS A 169 -7.42 7.27 -13.98
N ARG A 170 -7.32 6.17 -13.26
CA ARG A 170 -8.45 5.41 -12.72
C ARG A 170 -8.19 5.09 -11.26
N VAL A 171 -9.25 5.02 -10.47
CA VAL A 171 -9.19 4.47 -9.12
C VAL A 171 -9.41 2.97 -9.23
N LEU A 172 -8.47 2.20 -8.69
CA LEU A 172 -8.56 0.75 -8.51
C LEU A 172 -8.27 0.48 -7.03
N GLU A 173 -9.34 0.40 -6.23
CA GLU A 173 -9.20 0.16 -4.79
C GLU A 173 -8.56 -1.21 -4.52
N ASN A 174 -8.02 -1.37 -3.33
CA ASN A 174 -7.49 -2.67 -2.91
C ASN A 174 -8.62 -3.64 -2.57
N TYR A 175 -8.22 -4.90 -2.33
CA TYR A 175 -9.08 -5.93 -1.81
C TYR A 175 -9.68 -5.54 -0.46
N TYR A 176 -10.99 -5.74 -0.30
CA TYR A 176 -11.73 -5.68 0.96
C TYR A 176 -12.50 -6.99 1.15
N PRO A 177 -12.34 -7.70 2.27
CA PRO A 177 -12.98 -8.98 2.48
C PRO A 177 -14.50 -8.85 2.55
N ARG A 178 -15.19 -9.75 1.85
CA ARG A 178 -16.66 -9.86 1.94
C ARG A 178 -17.07 -10.53 3.24
N GLU A 179 -16.41 -11.63 3.57
CA GLU A 179 -16.63 -12.38 4.79
C GLU A 179 -15.73 -11.84 5.91
N ARG A 180 -16.28 -11.84 7.12
CA ARG A 180 -15.57 -11.36 8.31
C ARG A 180 -15.59 -12.43 9.39
N ALA A 181 -14.41 -12.82 9.79
CA ALA A 181 -14.22 -13.77 10.89
C ALA A 181 -14.07 -12.99 12.21
N ILE A 182 -15.19 -12.55 12.79
CA ILE A 182 -15.16 -11.80 14.04
C ILE A 182 -14.57 -12.68 15.15
N SER A 183 -13.41 -12.29 15.64
CA SER A 183 -12.69 -13.01 16.69
C SER A 183 -12.63 -12.20 17.99
N LYS A 184 -12.66 -12.91 19.12
CA LYS A 184 -12.47 -12.27 20.44
C LYS A 184 -11.00 -12.02 20.70
N ALA A 185 -10.68 -10.92 21.38
CA ALA A 185 -9.35 -10.66 21.87
C ALA A 185 -9.01 -11.61 23.04
N LEU A 186 -7.80 -12.15 23.04
CA LEU A 186 -7.31 -12.99 24.16
C LEU A 186 -6.74 -12.15 25.31
N GLY A 187 -6.58 -10.84 25.11
CA GLY A 187 -6.06 -9.89 26.08
C GLY A 187 -6.03 -8.48 25.50
N ARG A 188 -5.49 -7.52 26.23
CA ARG A 188 -5.37 -6.13 25.73
C ARG A 188 -4.06 -5.92 24.97
N VAL A 189 -3.86 -6.73 23.91
CA VAL A 189 -2.70 -6.64 23.03
C VAL A 189 -3.03 -5.74 21.84
N PHE A 190 -2.31 -4.65 21.69
CA PHE A 190 -2.35 -3.78 20.53
C PHE A 190 -1.26 -4.20 19.54
N VAL A 191 -1.62 -4.53 18.31
CA VAL A 191 -0.69 -4.94 17.27
C VAL A 191 -0.37 -3.79 16.34
N SER A 192 0.92 -3.49 16.17
CA SER A 192 1.41 -2.51 15.20
C SER A 192 2.59 -3.10 14.44
N ALA A 193 2.29 -3.97 13.48
CA ALA A 193 3.30 -4.66 12.71
C ALA A 193 3.68 -3.89 11.44
N GLY A 194 4.96 -3.73 11.24
CA GLY A 194 5.51 -3.08 10.07
C GLY A 194 7.03 -3.12 10.09
N ARG A 195 7.66 -2.90 8.93
CA ARG A 195 9.12 -2.75 8.86
C ARG A 195 9.55 -1.59 9.77
N GLU A 196 10.67 -1.73 10.47
CA GLU A 196 11.25 -0.64 11.26
C GLU A 196 11.90 0.41 10.33
N ILE A 197 11.07 1.25 9.75
CA ILE A 197 11.45 2.37 8.90
C ILE A 197 10.82 3.66 9.46
N ARG A 198 11.43 4.81 9.19
CA ARG A 198 11.01 6.11 9.72
C ARG A 198 9.56 6.45 9.37
N LEU A 199 9.14 6.10 8.17
CA LEU A 199 7.76 6.25 7.70
C LEU A 199 6.72 5.61 8.63
N LYS A 200 7.05 4.50 9.28
CA LYS A 200 6.12 3.81 10.18
C LYS A 200 5.97 4.48 11.53
N ASN A 201 6.82 5.46 11.84
CA ASN A 201 6.73 6.33 13.01
C ASN A 201 6.53 5.58 14.34
N THR A 202 7.10 4.38 14.43
CA THR A 202 6.97 3.48 15.59
C THR A 202 7.50 4.13 16.88
N ALA A 203 8.48 5.04 16.76
CA ALA A 203 9.03 5.75 17.91
C ALA A 203 7.98 6.62 18.63
N THR A 204 7.15 7.38 17.87
CA THR A 204 6.06 8.18 18.45
C THR A 204 4.99 7.29 19.07
N LEU A 205 4.63 6.18 18.41
CA LEU A 205 3.70 5.20 18.96
C LEU A 205 4.21 4.62 20.29
N ARG A 206 5.48 4.17 20.34
CA ARG A 206 6.06 3.61 21.58
C ARG A 206 6.02 4.60 22.72
N ARG A 207 6.30 5.89 22.47
CA ARG A 207 6.20 6.95 23.49
C ARG A 207 4.77 7.12 23.99
N ALA A 208 3.81 7.30 23.07
CA ALA A 208 2.39 7.44 23.41
C ALA A 208 1.88 6.22 24.19
N PHE A 209 2.21 5.02 23.74
CA PHE A 209 1.81 3.79 24.38
C PHE A 209 2.39 3.63 25.80
N ALA A 210 3.65 4.05 26.00
CA ALA A 210 4.30 4.01 27.31
C ALA A 210 3.58 4.94 28.33
N GLU A 211 3.08 6.10 27.89
CA GLU A 211 2.30 7.01 28.78
C GLU A 211 0.95 6.40 29.15
N VAL A 212 0.24 5.78 28.21
CA VAL A 212 -1.03 5.10 28.50
C VAL A 212 -0.80 3.90 29.42
N LYS A 213 0.29 3.13 29.20
CA LYS A 213 0.62 1.96 30.01
C LYS A 213 0.85 2.27 31.50
N LYS A 214 1.26 3.50 31.84
CA LYS A 214 1.37 3.92 33.26
C LYS A 214 0.02 3.90 33.97
N ARG A 215 -1.06 4.20 33.24
CA ARG A 215 -2.45 4.22 33.74
C ARG A 215 -3.17 2.87 33.58
N HIS A 216 -2.74 2.08 32.58
CA HIS A 216 -3.32 0.78 32.22
C HIS A 216 -2.19 -0.28 32.11
N PRO A 217 -1.66 -0.81 33.23
CA PRO A 217 -0.50 -1.71 33.20
C PRO A 217 -0.71 -3.03 32.44
N ASP A 218 -1.96 -3.42 32.24
CA ASP A 218 -2.37 -4.67 31.58
C ASP A 218 -2.34 -4.63 30.04
N ILE A 219 -2.06 -3.46 29.45
CA ILE A 219 -1.93 -3.35 27.99
C ILE A 219 -0.54 -3.77 27.49
N VAL A 220 -0.50 -4.34 26.31
CA VAL A 220 0.73 -4.76 25.62
C VAL A 220 0.76 -4.20 24.21
N LEU A 221 1.89 -3.60 23.82
CA LEU A 221 2.16 -3.23 22.43
C LEU A 221 3.05 -4.29 21.80
N ASP A 222 2.57 -4.87 20.72
CA ASP A 222 3.32 -5.82 19.92
C ASP A 222 3.68 -5.21 18.56
N THR A 223 4.98 -5.02 18.33
CA THR A 223 5.54 -4.49 17.08
C THR A 223 6.35 -5.52 16.32
N THR A 224 6.20 -6.81 16.64
CA THR A 224 6.99 -7.89 16.03
C THR A 224 6.62 -8.06 14.57
N VAL A 225 7.62 -8.08 13.71
CA VAL A 225 7.44 -8.40 12.28
C VAL A 225 7.44 -9.91 12.11
N LEU A 226 6.34 -10.45 11.62
CA LEU A 226 6.12 -11.88 11.46
C LEU A 226 5.83 -12.25 10.00
N PRO A 227 6.05 -13.52 9.62
CA PRO A 227 5.49 -14.06 8.39
C PRO A 227 3.97 -13.88 8.34
N GLN A 228 3.40 -13.83 7.14
CA GLN A 228 2.01 -13.42 6.94
C GLN A 228 0.99 -14.24 7.72
N ARG A 229 1.15 -15.58 7.76
CA ARG A 229 0.22 -16.46 8.45
C ARG A 229 0.20 -16.16 9.95
N GLU A 230 1.38 -16.09 10.56
CA GLU A 230 1.55 -15.77 11.97
C GLU A 230 1.08 -14.34 12.29
N HIS A 231 1.28 -13.39 11.36
CA HIS A 231 0.76 -12.03 11.49
C HIS A 231 -0.77 -12.01 11.51
N HIS A 232 -1.43 -12.78 10.65
CA HIS A 232 -2.89 -12.91 10.63
C HIS A 232 -3.43 -13.52 11.93
N GLU A 233 -2.83 -14.61 12.41
CA GLU A 233 -3.15 -15.24 13.69
C GLU A 233 -2.97 -14.24 14.86
N ARG A 234 -1.92 -13.41 14.81
CA ARG A 234 -1.66 -12.36 15.79
C ARG A 234 -2.73 -11.28 15.80
N ILE A 235 -3.18 -10.80 14.64
CA ILE A 235 -4.29 -9.83 14.57
C ILE A 235 -5.58 -10.49 15.06
N GLN A 236 -5.80 -11.75 14.78
CA GLN A 236 -6.98 -12.49 15.25
C GLN A 236 -7.10 -12.49 16.77
N ASP A 237 -6.00 -12.56 17.50
CA ASP A 237 -5.95 -12.56 18.96
C ASP A 237 -5.83 -11.14 19.55
N ALA A 238 -5.56 -10.14 18.71
CA ALA A 238 -5.34 -8.77 19.15
C ALA A 238 -6.60 -8.12 19.73
N TYR A 239 -6.38 -7.14 20.62
CA TYR A 239 -7.40 -6.21 21.08
C TYR A 239 -7.73 -5.18 20.00
N ALA A 240 -6.69 -4.56 19.44
CA ALA A 240 -6.81 -3.58 18.37
C ALA A 240 -5.56 -3.55 17.51
N VAL A 241 -5.66 -2.94 16.32
CA VAL A 241 -4.54 -2.73 15.40
C VAL A 241 -4.19 -1.24 15.33
N ILE A 242 -2.90 -0.90 15.36
CA ILE A 242 -2.43 0.48 15.23
C ILE A 242 -1.53 0.63 14.02
N ILE A 243 -1.92 1.47 13.09
CA ILE A 243 -1.10 1.91 11.96
C ILE A 243 -0.59 3.32 12.29
N SER A 244 0.67 3.42 12.71
CA SER A 244 1.29 4.67 13.16
C SER A 244 2.05 5.43 12.07
N SER A 245 1.96 4.99 10.81
CA SER A 245 2.64 5.63 9.67
C SER A 245 2.36 7.13 9.62
N LEU A 246 3.30 7.93 9.13
CA LEU A 246 3.11 9.37 8.90
C LEU A 246 1.93 9.64 7.97
N SER A 247 1.83 8.84 6.93
CA SER A 247 0.73 8.75 5.98
C SER A 247 0.65 7.32 5.49
N ASP A 248 -0.51 6.90 5.02
CA ASP A 248 -0.64 5.58 4.40
C ASP A 248 -1.67 5.62 3.26
N ILE A 249 -1.25 5.26 2.06
CA ILE A 249 -2.12 5.28 0.88
C ILE A 249 -3.20 4.21 1.00
N ASN A 250 -2.82 3.01 1.48
CA ASN A 250 -3.75 1.93 1.73
C ASN A 250 -3.21 1.00 2.82
N PRO A 251 -3.57 1.24 4.08
CA PRO A 251 -3.08 0.48 5.23
C PRO A 251 -3.67 -0.94 5.25
N ASN A 252 -2.91 -1.92 4.77
CA ASN A 252 -3.34 -3.33 4.75
C ASN A 252 -3.75 -3.83 6.14
N GLY A 253 -3.06 -3.39 7.20
CA GLY A 253 -3.40 -3.76 8.58
C GLY A 253 -4.81 -3.32 9.00
N ALA A 254 -5.33 -2.20 8.46
CA ALA A 254 -6.71 -1.78 8.70
C ALA A 254 -7.70 -2.71 7.99
N ILE A 255 -7.39 -3.12 6.76
CA ILE A 255 -8.22 -4.05 6.00
C ILE A 255 -8.25 -5.44 6.67
N GLU A 256 -7.10 -5.90 7.15
CA GLU A 256 -6.98 -7.16 7.91
C GLU A 256 -7.76 -7.07 9.23
N ALA A 257 -7.68 -5.93 9.94
CA ALA A 257 -8.44 -5.68 11.16
C ALA A 257 -9.97 -5.71 10.91
N ILE A 258 -10.43 -5.08 9.82
CA ILE A 258 -11.84 -5.14 9.39
C ILE A 258 -12.27 -6.60 9.16
N GLY A 259 -11.46 -7.38 8.46
CA GLY A 259 -11.75 -8.80 8.19
C GLY A 259 -11.90 -9.66 9.45
N LEU A 260 -11.23 -9.26 10.54
CA LEU A 260 -11.22 -9.96 11.82
C LEU A 260 -12.07 -9.30 12.91
N GLY A 261 -12.80 -8.21 12.56
CA GLY A 261 -13.66 -7.50 13.50
C GLY A 261 -12.91 -6.72 14.58
N LYS A 262 -11.64 -6.33 14.32
CA LYS A 262 -10.80 -5.65 15.31
C LYS A 262 -10.84 -4.13 15.12
N PRO A 263 -11.08 -3.35 16.19
CA PRO A 263 -10.90 -1.91 16.15
C PRO A 263 -9.49 -1.54 15.68
N PHE A 264 -9.36 -0.39 15.03
CA PHE A 264 -8.07 0.03 14.51
C PHE A 264 -7.89 1.55 14.53
N ILE A 265 -6.64 1.96 14.76
CA ILE A 265 -6.18 3.35 14.70
C ILE A 265 -5.35 3.51 13.43
N VAL A 266 -5.62 4.56 12.65
CA VAL A 266 -4.94 4.85 11.37
C VAL A 266 -4.59 6.32 11.25
N PRO A 267 -3.57 6.68 10.44
CA PRO A 267 -3.27 8.08 10.19
C PRO A 267 -4.46 8.77 9.50
N GLN A 268 -4.75 9.99 9.91
CA GLN A 268 -5.74 10.85 9.25
C GLN A 268 -5.32 11.16 7.80
N ASP A 269 -4.03 11.29 7.57
CA ASP A 269 -3.44 11.45 6.23
C ASP A 269 -3.37 10.09 5.51
N SER A 270 -4.52 9.65 5.00
CA SER A 270 -4.68 8.32 4.42
C SER A 270 -5.62 8.30 3.23
N GLY A 271 -5.24 7.49 2.23
CA GLY A 271 -6.07 7.27 1.05
C GLY A 271 -7.37 6.51 1.30
N VAL A 272 -7.50 5.87 2.47
CA VAL A 272 -8.73 5.16 2.87
C VAL A 272 -9.66 6.00 3.75
N TYR A 273 -9.31 7.26 4.04
CA TYR A 273 -10.09 8.10 4.95
C TYR A 273 -11.57 8.15 4.55
N GLU A 274 -11.88 8.52 3.31
CA GLU A 274 -13.26 8.63 2.85
C GLU A 274 -14.04 7.30 2.90
N ARG A 275 -13.35 6.19 2.71
CA ARG A 275 -13.96 4.85 2.75
C ARG A 275 -14.21 4.36 4.17
N LEU A 276 -13.32 4.68 5.10
CA LEU A 276 -13.30 4.11 6.45
C LEU A 276 -13.63 5.12 7.57
N LYS A 277 -13.96 6.38 7.22
CA LYS A 277 -14.43 7.34 8.22
C LYS A 277 -15.70 6.81 8.90
N GLY A 278 -15.71 6.84 10.24
CA GLY A 278 -16.77 6.24 11.05
C GLY A 278 -16.63 4.72 11.29
N VAL A 279 -15.57 4.08 10.78
CA VAL A 279 -15.24 2.66 11.02
C VAL A 279 -13.98 2.54 11.87
N GLY A 280 -12.92 3.25 11.50
CA GLY A 280 -11.67 3.31 12.23
C GLY A 280 -11.46 4.64 12.94
N LEU A 281 -10.52 4.68 13.88
CA LEU A 281 -10.06 5.90 14.55
C LEU A 281 -8.96 6.56 13.72
N PHE A 282 -9.27 7.71 13.13
CA PHE A 282 -8.35 8.51 12.34
C PHE A 282 -7.71 9.60 13.19
N VAL A 283 -6.37 9.55 13.31
CA VAL A 283 -5.60 10.45 14.16
C VAL A 283 -4.40 11.05 13.44
N ASP A 284 -3.93 12.20 13.95
CA ASP A 284 -2.61 12.69 13.59
C ASP A 284 -1.55 11.85 14.30
N THR A 285 -0.97 10.89 13.58
CA THR A 285 0.04 9.98 14.12
C THR A 285 1.38 10.65 14.44
N THR A 286 1.59 11.91 14.02
CA THR A 286 2.76 12.70 14.40
C THR A 286 2.61 13.33 15.78
N ASP A 287 1.38 13.43 16.30
CA ASP A 287 1.06 13.89 17.65
C ASP A 287 0.90 12.69 18.61
N ALA A 288 1.86 12.53 19.52
CA ALA A 288 1.82 11.47 20.53
C ALA A 288 0.56 11.54 21.41
N ARG A 289 0.09 12.76 21.74
CA ARG A 289 -1.12 12.95 22.55
C ARG A 289 -2.39 12.52 21.81
N ALA A 290 -2.43 12.69 20.49
CA ALA A 290 -3.55 12.19 19.69
C ALA A 290 -3.58 10.65 19.68
N LEU A 291 -2.41 10.01 19.58
CA LEU A 291 -2.30 8.55 19.73
C LEU A 291 -2.68 8.07 21.13
N GLU A 292 -2.24 8.76 22.20
CA GLU A 292 -2.63 8.44 23.58
C GLU A 292 -4.16 8.46 23.73
N ARG A 293 -4.82 9.56 23.30
CA ARG A 293 -6.29 9.67 23.39
C ARG A 293 -7.01 8.56 22.63
N ALA A 294 -6.54 8.20 21.44
CA ALA A 294 -7.14 7.14 20.64
C ALA A 294 -6.96 5.75 21.28
N ILE A 295 -5.81 5.49 21.91
CA ILE A 295 -5.59 4.25 22.64
C ILE A 295 -6.51 4.20 23.86
N GLU A 296 -6.64 5.30 24.63
CA GLU A 296 -7.53 5.39 25.78
C GLU A 296 -9.01 5.25 25.39
N GLU A 297 -9.42 5.84 24.26
CA GLU A 297 -10.78 5.66 23.73
C GLU A 297 -11.09 4.18 23.49
N LEU A 298 -10.15 3.42 22.90
CA LEU A 298 -10.36 1.98 22.73
C LEU A 298 -10.32 1.18 24.04
N LEU A 299 -9.72 1.70 25.12
CA LEU A 299 -9.74 1.06 26.44
C LEU A 299 -11.04 1.25 27.19
N ASP A 300 -11.84 2.25 26.83
CA ASP A 300 -13.21 2.39 27.30
C ASP A 300 -14.09 1.29 26.70
N LYS A 301 -14.88 0.62 27.54
CA LYS A 301 -15.69 -0.54 27.13
C LYS A 301 -16.81 -0.19 26.15
N GLU A 302 -17.44 0.97 26.32
CA GLU A 302 -18.56 1.38 25.47
C GLU A 302 -18.04 1.86 24.11
N GLU A 303 -16.96 2.64 24.10
CA GLU A 303 -16.30 3.08 22.89
C GLU A 303 -15.77 1.89 22.09
N TYR A 304 -15.11 0.93 22.75
CA TYR A 304 -14.65 -0.31 22.10
C TYR A 304 -15.79 -1.05 21.41
N ARG A 305 -16.93 -1.24 22.11
CA ARG A 305 -18.13 -1.89 21.56
C ARG A 305 -18.69 -1.12 20.36
N ARG A 306 -18.67 0.22 20.44
CA ARG A 306 -19.11 1.10 19.35
C ARG A 306 -18.25 0.89 18.09
N HIS A 307 -16.91 0.84 18.23
CA HIS A 307 -16.01 0.59 17.13
C HIS A 307 -16.19 -0.82 16.54
N VAL A 308 -16.30 -1.85 17.36
CA VAL A 308 -16.61 -3.21 16.87
C VAL A 308 -17.93 -3.23 16.11
N ALA A 309 -18.98 -2.59 16.64
CA ALA A 309 -20.28 -2.52 15.97
C ALA A 309 -20.22 -1.75 14.64
N ALA A 310 -19.38 -0.70 14.54
CA ALA A 310 -19.16 0.02 13.29
C ALA A 310 -18.49 -0.87 12.23
N ILE A 311 -17.49 -1.67 12.63
CA ILE A 311 -16.82 -2.63 11.74
C ILE A 311 -17.81 -3.71 11.28
N VAL A 312 -18.63 -4.23 12.18
CA VAL A 312 -19.64 -5.25 11.83
C VAL A 312 -20.66 -4.71 10.81
N ARG A 313 -21.09 -3.46 10.95
CA ARG A 313 -22.03 -2.79 10.04
C ARG A 313 -21.41 -2.35 8.71
N PHE A 314 -20.10 -2.25 8.64
CA PHE A 314 -19.41 -1.85 7.41
C PHE A 314 -19.60 -2.91 6.33
N SER A 315 -20.29 -2.59 5.24
CA SER A 315 -20.73 -3.55 4.21
C SER A 315 -19.88 -3.55 2.95
N TYR A 316 -18.98 -2.57 2.77
CA TYR A 316 -18.15 -2.51 1.57
C TYR A 316 -17.25 -3.74 1.44
N ALA A 317 -17.25 -4.33 0.27
CA ALA A 317 -16.36 -5.41 -0.14
C ALA A 317 -15.83 -5.14 -1.55
N HIS A 318 -14.62 -5.59 -1.83
CA HIS A 318 -14.01 -5.51 -3.14
C HIS A 318 -13.15 -6.76 -3.34
N SER A 319 -13.67 -7.71 -4.08
CA SER A 319 -13.04 -9.02 -4.26
C SER A 319 -11.89 -8.97 -5.28
N TRP A 320 -11.03 -9.97 -5.24
CA TRP A 320 -9.98 -10.14 -6.25
C TRP A 320 -10.55 -10.38 -7.65
N GLU A 321 -11.73 -10.99 -7.75
CA GLU A 321 -12.43 -11.18 -9.03
C GLU A 321 -12.88 -9.82 -9.62
N GLU A 322 -13.42 -8.92 -8.78
CA GLU A 322 -13.80 -7.57 -9.19
C GLU A 322 -12.57 -6.77 -9.63
N ILE A 323 -11.47 -6.82 -8.86
CA ILE A 323 -10.20 -6.19 -9.21
C ILE A 323 -9.69 -6.72 -10.56
N ALA A 324 -9.72 -8.04 -10.78
CA ALA A 324 -9.28 -8.63 -12.04
C ALA A 324 -10.14 -8.18 -13.23
N ARG A 325 -11.48 -8.08 -13.05
CA ARG A 325 -12.40 -7.56 -14.07
C ARG A 325 -12.13 -6.08 -14.39
N GLU A 326 -11.91 -5.24 -13.39
CA GLU A 326 -11.60 -3.82 -13.56
C GLU A 326 -10.29 -3.63 -14.33
N ILE A 327 -9.25 -4.41 -14.02
CA ILE A 327 -8.00 -4.41 -14.78
C ILE A 327 -8.24 -4.84 -16.23
N ALA A 328 -9.03 -5.90 -16.45
CA ALA A 328 -9.36 -6.37 -17.79
C ALA A 328 -10.13 -5.32 -18.62
N ILE A 329 -11.04 -4.58 -17.99
CA ILE A 329 -11.75 -3.46 -18.60
C ILE A 329 -10.76 -2.34 -18.96
N ALA A 330 -9.90 -1.95 -18.00
CA ALA A 330 -8.88 -0.93 -18.22
C ALA A 330 -7.94 -1.26 -19.40
N VAL A 331 -7.56 -2.52 -19.57
CA VAL A 331 -6.76 -2.96 -20.73
C VAL A 331 -7.53 -2.85 -22.05
N LYS A 332 -8.85 -2.99 -22.04
CA LYS A 332 -9.68 -2.89 -23.27
C LYS A 332 -9.93 -1.44 -23.70
N GLU A 333 -9.93 -0.50 -22.74
CA GLU A 333 -10.20 0.93 -22.99
C GLU A 333 -9.07 1.65 -23.75
N ILE A 334 -7.89 1.06 -23.83
CA ILE A 334 -6.70 1.56 -24.54
C ILE A 334 -6.39 0.65 -25.76
#